data_e86f0eb48b9e16c63d6472debb917af0
#
_entry.id   e86f0eb48b9e16c63d6472debb917af0
#
_cell.length_a   1.000
_cell.length_b   1.000
_cell.length_c   1.000
_cell.angle_alpha   90.00
_cell.angle_beta   90.00
_cell.angle_gamma   90.00
#
_symmetry.space_group_name_H-M   'P 1'
#
loop_
_entity.id
_entity.type
_entity.pdbx_description
1 polymer ?
#
loop_
_entity_poly.entity_id
_entity_poly.type
_entity_poly.pdbx_seq_one_letter_code
_entity_poly.pdbx_strand_id
1 'polypeptide(L)'
;MAKQQIDRRALLAGIAGSTVAVGAASLTGAGPATAADTRPRLIPKANMGIQLYSVRDKINKFGFAYVLSELSRIGFREVEFAGYTQGDVGAITPQQLRRLLDDNGLTAIGSHRGLNDFRTNLERELDIAEILGMRAIGTAEAPTGDRTVAGYQKAAAEFNAWGAAATARGLKLYQHNHTIEFSFATDRPDVRLYDLFLELTDPRFVYLEMDLLWAYGGARKYPGFRPVDYVNAHPNRYPMFHVKDGIPLPDPQQGNSYLDVEFGAGFIPYTDFFLALKNRNRFAYLWEQDSAPNAQPNPPGSLGAAARSYGRMSDLRRPA
;
A
#
# COMPACT_ATOMS: atom_id res chain seq x y z
N MET A 1 -26.42 48.89 -18.14
CA MET A 1 -26.63 48.77 -16.69
C MET A 1 -25.25 48.58 -16.02
N ALA A 2 -24.89 49.47 -15.11
CA ALA A 2 -23.54 49.78 -14.67
C ALA A 2 -22.89 48.68 -13.80
N LYS A 3 -21.62 48.39 -14.11
CA LYS A 3 -20.73 47.61 -13.24
C LYS A 3 -20.29 48.50 -12.07
N GLN A 4 -20.60 48.14 -10.82
CA GLN A 4 -19.99 48.72 -9.63
C GLN A 4 -18.66 48.06 -9.35
N GLN A 5 -17.56 48.81 -9.55
CA GLN A 5 -16.23 48.50 -9.04
C GLN A 5 -16.17 48.90 -7.56
N ILE A 6 -15.83 47.97 -6.69
CA ILE A 6 -15.55 48.24 -5.28
C ILE A 6 -14.08 48.61 -5.14
N ASP A 7 -13.81 49.83 -4.73
CA ASP A 7 -12.49 50.42 -4.53
C ASP A 7 -11.85 49.91 -3.23
N ARG A 8 -10.68 49.25 -3.36
CA ARG A 8 -9.95 48.60 -2.27
C ARG A 8 -9.08 49.54 -1.42
N ARG A 9 -9.22 50.88 -1.58
CA ARG A 9 -8.36 51.85 -0.90
C ARG A 9 -8.99 52.59 0.27
N ALA A 10 -10.24 52.28 0.69
CA ALA A 10 -10.94 53.05 1.72
C ALA A 10 -11.03 52.37 3.10
N LEU A 11 -10.15 51.41 3.43
CA LEU A 11 -10.22 50.71 4.74
C LEU A 11 -8.96 50.87 5.62
N LEU A 12 -8.18 51.92 5.43
CA LEU A 12 -7.02 52.19 6.27
C LEU A 12 -6.96 53.66 6.70
N ALA A 13 -7.98 54.17 7.38
CA ALA A 13 -7.84 55.42 8.13
C ALA A 13 -8.90 55.49 9.24
N GLY A 14 -8.43 55.40 10.47
CA GLY A 14 -9.23 55.80 11.63
C GLY A 14 -9.24 54.80 12.78
N ILE A 15 -8.26 54.87 13.67
CA ILE A 15 -8.42 54.89 15.13
C ILE A 15 -7.04 55.26 15.73
N ALA A 16 -6.89 56.50 16.07
CA ALA A 16 -5.84 56.95 16.96
C ALA A 16 -6.48 57.29 18.32
N GLY A 17 -5.89 56.78 19.38
CA GLY A 17 -5.98 57.38 20.71
C GLY A 17 -6.94 56.70 21.71
N SER A 18 -6.39 55.83 22.56
CA SER A 18 -6.67 55.81 24.00
C SER A 18 -5.73 54.83 24.68
N THR A 19 -4.70 55.33 25.33
CA THR A 19 -3.78 54.57 26.20
C THR A 19 -4.51 54.27 27.52
N VAL A 20 -4.83 53.00 27.75
CA VAL A 20 -5.12 52.48 29.08
C VAL A 20 -4.05 51.44 29.41
N ALA A 21 -3.17 51.78 30.35
CA ALA A 21 -2.20 50.86 30.90
C ALA A 21 -2.94 49.82 31.74
N VAL A 22 -3.01 48.59 31.26
CA VAL A 22 -3.42 47.43 32.07
C VAL A 22 -2.22 46.49 32.14
N GLY A 23 -1.85 46.13 33.37
CA GLY A 23 -0.66 45.35 33.70
C GLY A 23 -0.59 44.02 32.96
N ALA A 24 0.58 43.73 32.43
CA ALA A 24 0.93 42.47 31.81
C ALA A 24 1.01 41.37 32.89
N ALA A 25 -0.09 40.66 33.10
CA ALA A 25 0.00 39.33 33.67
C ALA A 25 0.26 38.35 32.52
N SER A 26 1.53 37.98 32.33
CA SER A 26 1.96 36.93 31.42
C SER A 26 1.41 35.57 31.93
N LEU A 27 0.25 35.20 31.42
CA LEU A 27 -0.22 33.80 31.50
C LEU A 27 0.58 32.97 30.48
N THR A 28 1.78 32.55 30.87
CA THR A 28 2.48 31.45 30.23
C THR A 28 1.84 30.15 30.65
N GLY A 29 0.62 29.90 30.16
CA GLY A 29 0.00 28.61 30.18
C GLY A 29 0.58 27.73 29.06
N ALA A 30 1.86 27.37 29.16
CA ALA A 30 2.35 26.19 28.45
C ALA A 30 1.67 24.99 29.12
N GLY A 31 0.59 24.48 28.50
CA GLY A 31 0.07 23.16 28.86
C GLY A 31 1.24 22.16 28.80
N PRO A 32 1.21 21.10 29.62
CA PRO A 32 2.30 20.14 29.63
C PRO A 32 2.49 19.64 28.19
N ALA A 33 3.65 19.94 27.58
CA ALA A 33 4.06 19.31 26.34
C ALA A 33 4.02 17.82 26.60
N THR A 34 3.09 17.11 25.98
CA THR A 34 3.03 15.65 26.06
C THR A 34 4.39 15.17 25.57
N ALA A 35 5.17 14.55 26.46
CA ALA A 35 6.47 14.00 26.11
C ALA A 35 6.31 13.14 24.86
N ALA A 36 7.11 13.39 23.82
CA ALA A 36 7.06 12.61 22.61
C ALA A 36 7.26 11.14 22.96
N ASP A 37 6.38 10.26 22.48
CA ASP A 37 6.50 8.83 22.70
C ASP A 37 7.80 8.32 22.06
N THR A 38 8.77 7.99 22.91
CA THR A 38 10.12 7.54 22.49
C THR A 38 10.20 6.05 22.18
N ARG A 39 9.12 5.28 22.38
CA ARG A 39 9.13 3.85 22.10
C ARG A 39 9.42 3.57 20.63
N PRO A 40 10.20 2.51 20.30
CA PRO A 40 10.54 2.17 18.93
C PRO A 40 9.30 1.93 18.07
N ARG A 41 9.30 2.50 16.87
CA ARG A 41 8.25 2.25 15.86
C ARG A 41 8.29 0.79 15.41
N LEU A 42 7.13 0.21 15.16
CA LEU A 42 7.03 -1.13 14.56
C LEU A 42 7.18 -1.07 13.04
N ILE A 43 6.75 0.02 12.40
CA ILE A 43 6.96 0.27 10.97
C ILE A 43 7.96 1.44 10.84
N PRO A 44 9.11 1.25 10.17
CA PRO A 44 10.05 2.32 9.89
C PRO A 44 9.44 3.33 8.91
N LYS A 45 9.51 4.63 9.21
CA LYS A 45 8.92 5.67 8.33
C LYS A 45 9.49 5.67 6.91
N ALA A 46 10.78 5.36 6.77
CA ALA A 46 11.45 5.33 5.48
C ALA A 46 10.92 4.22 4.54
N ASN A 47 10.25 3.20 5.13
CA ASN A 47 9.75 2.03 4.41
C ASN A 47 8.22 2.05 4.29
N MET A 48 7.59 3.21 4.55
CA MET A 48 6.14 3.36 4.45
C MET A 48 5.75 3.82 3.05
N GLY A 49 4.98 3.00 2.38
CA GLY A 49 4.47 3.26 1.05
C GLY A 49 2.96 3.09 0.94
N ILE A 50 2.48 3.20 -0.29
CA ILE A 50 1.07 3.06 -0.64
C ILE A 50 0.91 2.29 -1.96
N GLN A 51 -0.07 1.37 -2.00
CA GLN A 51 -0.58 0.83 -3.26
C GLN A 51 -1.59 1.82 -3.85
N LEU A 52 -1.32 2.28 -5.08
CA LEU A 52 -2.08 3.35 -5.74
C LEU A 52 -3.52 2.97 -6.10
N TYR A 53 -3.87 1.69 -6.06
CA TYR A 53 -5.26 1.24 -6.21
C TYR A 53 -6.18 1.88 -5.18
N SER A 54 -5.69 2.13 -3.98
CA SER A 54 -6.42 2.79 -2.90
C SER A 54 -6.90 4.20 -3.26
N VAL A 55 -6.18 4.89 -4.14
CA VAL A 55 -6.46 6.28 -4.56
C VAL A 55 -6.80 6.39 -6.04
N ARG A 56 -7.19 5.27 -6.68
CA ARG A 56 -7.53 5.18 -8.11
C ARG A 56 -8.60 6.17 -8.56
N ASP A 57 -9.58 6.46 -7.68
CA ASP A 57 -10.61 7.46 -7.94
C ASP A 57 -10.04 8.86 -8.14
N LYS A 58 -8.99 9.21 -7.40
CA LYS A 58 -8.31 10.51 -7.54
C LYS A 58 -7.36 10.53 -8.73
N ILE A 59 -6.67 9.41 -8.99
CA ILE A 59 -5.84 9.28 -10.20
C ILE A 59 -6.69 9.43 -11.45
N ASN A 60 -7.83 8.75 -11.52
CA ASN A 60 -8.74 8.84 -12.66
C ASN A 60 -9.31 10.26 -12.85
N LYS A 61 -9.59 10.98 -11.76
CA LYS A 61 -10.22 12.31 -11.81
C LYS A 61 -9.22 13.45 -11.97
N PHE A 62 -8.05 13.38 -11.33
CA PHE A 62 -7.10 14.49 -11.20
C PHE A 62 -5.71 14.19 -11.76
N GLY A 63 -5.44 12.96 -12.15
CA GLY A 63 -4.17 12.50 -12.69
C GLY A 63 -3.10 12.20 -11.64
N PHE A 64 -2.02 11.58 -12.10
CA PHE A 64 -0.88 11.22 -11.23
C PHE A 64 -0.17 12.44 -10.66
N ALA A 65 -0.06 13.55 -11.38
CA ALA A 65 0.63 14.76 -10.91
C ALA A 65 0.05 15.27 -9.59
N TYR A 66 -1.27 15.39 -9.52
CA TYR A 66 -1.97 15.82 -8.31
C TYR A 66 -1.82 14.79 -7.18
N VAL A 67 -2.08 13.51 -7.49
CA VAL A 67 -2.12 12.46 -6.47
C VAL A 67 -0.75 12.22 -5.85
N LEU A 68 0.32 12.12 -6.67
CA LEU A 68 1.67 11.91 -6.15
C LEU A 68 2.14 13.09 -5.29
N SER A 69 1.78 14.33 -5.64
CA SER A 69 2.05 15.50 -4.80
C SER A 69 1.34 15.42 -3.44
N GLU A 70 0.06 15.04 -3.41
CA GLU A 70 -0.67 14.85 -2.15
C GLU A 70 -0.11 13.71 -1.30
N LEU A 71 0.28 12.59 -1.89
CA LEU A 71 0.87 11.46 -1.18
C LEU A 71 2.23 11.83 -0.56
N SER A 72 3.07 12.56 -1.30
CA SER A 72 4.33 13.10 -0.76
C SER A 72 4.08 14.05 0.42
N ARG A 73 3.07 14.95 0.31
CA ARG A 73 2.67 15.86 1.39
C ARG A 73 2.15 15.13 2.63
N ILE A 74 1.42 14.03 2.47
CA ILE A 74 0.98 13.16 3.57
C ILE A 74 2.19 12.54 4.28
N GLY A 75 3.24 12.20 3.54
CA GLY A 75 4.49 11.68 4.09
C GLY A 75 4.93 10.34 3.53
N PHE A 76 4.17 9.74 2.62
CA PHE A 76 4.60 8.52 1.92
C PHE A 76 5.92 8.76 1.17
N ARG A 77 6.72 7.71 1.03
CA ARG A 77 8.01 7.74 0.33
C ARG A 77 8.09 6.69 -0.78
N GLU A 78 7.33 5.64 -0.66
CA GLU A 78 7.29 4.55 -1.63
C GLU A 78 5.87 4.44 -2.21
N VAL A 79 5.78 4.16 -3.51
CA VAL A 79 4.51 3.90 -4.19
C VAL A 79 4.61 2.61 -4.99
N GLU A 80 3.53 1.87 -4.99
CA GLU A 80 3.30 0.74 -5.88
C GLU A 80 2.18 1.09 -6.84
N PHE A 81 2.43 0.90 -8.14
CA PHE A 81 1.44 1.19 -9.16
C PHE A 81 0.41 0.07 -9.31
N ALA A 82 -0.84 0.45 -9.59
CA ALA A 82 -1.92 -0.45 -10.02
C ALA A 82 -2.24 -0.27 -11.51
N GLY A 83 -1.19 -0.13 -12.33
CA GLY A 83 -1.27 0.26 -13.72
C GLY A 83 -0.84 1.72 -13.94
N TYR A 84 -0.80 2.14 -15.21
CA TYR A 84 -0.17 3.39 -15.63
C TYR A 84 -1.14 4.33 -16.36
N THR A 85 -2.45 4.16 -16.15
CA THR A 85 -3.49 5.01 -16.73
C THR A 85 -4.03 5.99 -15.71
N GLN A 86 -4.50 7.14 -16.17
CA GLN A 86 -5.08 8.19 -15.32
C GLN A 86 -6.46 8.66 -15.79
N GLY A 87 -7.23 7.73 -16.38
CA GLY A 87 -8.64 7.93 -16.71
C GLY A 87 -8.88 9.15 -17.58
N ASP A 88 -9.77 10.04 -17.13
CA ASP A 88 -10.24 11.21 -17.88
C ASP A 88 -9.18 12.29 -18.11
N VAL A 89 -8.04 12.23 -17.41
CA VAL A 89 -6.95 13.21 -17.53
C VAL A 89 -6.16 13.02 -18.83
N GLY A 90 -6.25 11.83 -19.42
CA GLY A 90 -5.59 11.51 -20.68
C GLY A 90 -4.34 10.63 -20.51
N ALA A 91 -3.61 10.45 -21.62
CA ALA A 91 -2.44 9.59 -21.65
C ALA A 91 -1.26 10.18 -20.87
N ILE A 92 -0.46 9.31 -20.29
CA ILE A 92 0.80 9.66 -19.64
C ILE A 92 1.87 8.63 -20.04
N THR A 93 3.10 9.09 -20.26
CA THR A 93 4.22 8.19 -20.57
C THR A 93 4.97 7.75 -19.32
N PRO A 94 5.68 6.61 -19.35
CA PRO A 94 6.55 6.20 -18.26
C PRO A 94 7.59 7.27 -17.87
N GLN A 95 8.16 7.98 -18.86
CA GLN A 95 9.12 9.06 -18.60
C GLN A 95 8.48 10.27 -17.90
N GLN A 96 7.21 10.56 -18.17
CA GLN A 96 6.47 11.59 -17.44
C GLN A 96 6.19 11.15 -16.01
N LEU A 97 5.77 9.89 -15.80
CA LEU A 97 5.59 9.31 -14.47
C LEU A 97 6.90 9.34 -13.67
N ARG A 98 8.01 8.98 -14.28
CA ARG A 98 9.33 9.04 -13.63
C ARG A 98 9.64 10.44 -13.12
N ARG A 99 9.46 11.47 -13.97
CA ARG A 99 9.66 12.87 -13.54
C ARG A 99 8.74 13.25 -12.39
N LEU A 100 7.47 12.87 -12.42
CA LEU A 100 6.55 13.17 -11.31
C LEU A 100 6.98 12.51 -9.99
N LEU A 101 7.54 11.31 -10.04
CA LEU A 101 8.11 10.65 -8.86
C LEU A 101 9.31 11.44 -8.31
N ASP A 102 10.24 11.82 -9.19
CA ASP A 102 11.44 12.59 -8.82
C ASP A 102 11.08 13.95 -8.21
N ASP A 103 10.17 14.70 -8.86
CA ASP A 103 9.71 16.02 -8.42
C ASP A 103 9.05 15.98 -7.03
N ASN A 104 8.47 14.84 -6.65
CA ASN A 104 7.79 14.65 -5.37
C ASN A 104 8.61 13.86 -4.34
N GLY A 105 9.86 13.47 -4.68
CA GLY A 105 10.72 12.67 -3.79
C GLY A 105 10.11 11.31 -3.44
N LEU A 106 9.39 10.70 -4.39
CA LEU A 106 8.78 9.38 -4.26
C LEU A 106 9.59 8.34 -5.04
N THR A 107 9.60 7.11 -4.54
CA THR A 107 10.22 5.96 -5.20
C THR A 107 9.15 4.96 -5.60
N ALA A 108 9.10 4.58 -6.88
CA ALA A 108 8.32 3.45 -7.32
C ALA A 108 9.02 2.16 -6.89
N ILE A 109 8.35 1.30 -6.13
CA ILE A 109 8.95 0.04 -5.66
C ILE A 109 8.44 -1.16 -6.44
N GLY A 110 7.25 -1.07 -7.03
CA GLY A 110 6.64 -2.13 -7.80
C GLY A 110 5.43 -1.66 -8.58
N SER A 111 4.82 -2.60 -9.28
CA SER A 111 3.53 -2.42 -9.98
C SER A 111 2.79 -3.74 -10.08
N HIS A 112 1.48 -3.73 -9.85
CA HIS A 112 0.60 -4.82 -10.22
C HIS A 112 0.26 -4.75 -11.71
N ARG A 113 0.54 -5.85 -12.41
CA ARG A 113 0.19 -6.06 -13.82
C ARG A 113 -0.67 -7.31 -13.96
N GLY A 114 -1.45 -7.37 -15.03
CA GLY A 114 -2.23 -8.57 -15.33
C GLY A 114 -1.35 -9.73 -15.78
N LEU A 115 -1.73 -10.98 -15.49
CA LEU A 115 -1.02 -12.17 -16.00
C LEU A 115 -0.90 -12.16 -17.52
N ASN A 116 -1.91 -11.60 -18.23
CA ASN A 116 -1.86 -11.49 -19.67
C ASN A 116 -0.79 -10.52 -20.16
N ASP A 117 -0.49 -9.45 -19.39
CA ASP A 117 0.59 -8.52 -19.73
C ASP A 117 1.94 -9.25 -19.71
N PHE A 118 2.19 -10.10 -18.73
CA PHE A 118 3.40 -10.92 -18.67
C PHE A 118 3.47 -11.96 -19.80
N ARG A 119 2.34 -12.57 -20.17
CA ARG A 119 2.31 -13.55 -21.29
C ARG A 119 2.54 -12.94 -22.64
N THR A 120 2.10 -11.72 -22.87
CA THR A 120 2.08 -11.10 -24.20
C THR A 120 3.06 -9.95 -24.38
N ASN A 121 3.48 -9.29 -23.31
CA ASN A 121 4.24 -8.04 -23.36
C ASN A 121 5.32 -7.93 -22.26
N LEU A 122 5.90 -9.05 -21.82
CA LEU A 122 6.85 -9.08 -20.69
C LEU A 122 7.95 -8.04 -20.81
N GLU A 123 8.63 -7.98 -21.98
CA GLU A 123 9.75 -7.05 -22.21
C GLU A 123 9.31 -5.58 -22.01
N ARG A 124 8.15 -5.21 -22.54
CA ARG A 124 7.58 -3.86 -22.36
C ARG A 124 7.33 -3.55 -20.89
N GLU A 125 6.80 -4.50 -20.12
CA GLU A 125 6.53 -4.28 -18.70
C GLU A 125 7.84 -4.15 -17.90
N LEU A 126 8.87 -4.90 -18.28
CA LEU A 126 10.21 -4.77 -17.69
C LEU A 126 10.85 -3.41 -18.08
N ASP A 127 10.71 -2.95 -19.33
CA ASP A 127 11.18 -1.61 -19.76
C ASP A 127 10.52 -0.49 -18.95
N ILE A 128 9.21 -0.57 -18.72
CA ILE A 128 8.49 0.40 -17.91
C ILE A 128 9.01 0.39 -16.48
N ALA A 129 9.21 -0.79 -15.89
CA ALA A 129 9.74 -0.93 -14.54
C ALA A 129 11.12 -0.29 -14.38
N GLU A 130 12.01 -0.46 -15.36
CA GLU A 130 13.33 0.18 -15.40
C GLU A 130 13.24 1.70 -15.53
N ILE A 131 12.42 2.21 -16.44
CA ILE A 131 12.20 3.66 -16.63
C ILE A 131 11.70 4.29 -15.33
N LEU A 132 10.78 3.63 -14.63
CA LEU A 132 10.23 4.12 -13.36
C LEU A 132 11.19 3.90 -12.19
N GLY A 133 12.29 3.16 -12.38
CA GLY A 133 13.27 2.86 -11.33
C GLY A 133 12.73 1.91 -10.26
N MET A 134 11.82 1.02 -10.65
CA MET A 134 11.25 0.02 -9.75
C MET A 134 12.31 -1.01 -9.34
N ARG A 135 12.08 -1.63 -8.17
CA ARG A 135 12.88 -2.76 -7.69
C ARG A 135 12.22 -4.11 -7.99
N ALA A 136 10.91 -4.06 -8.26
CA ALA A 136 10.11 -5.25 -8.48
C ALA A 136 8.94 -4.97 -9.44
N ILE A 137 8.38 -6.03 -10.01
CA ILE A 137 7.15 -6.01 -10.80
C ILE A 137 6.38 -7.29 -10.49
N GLY A 138 5.06 -7.22 -10.43
CA GLY A 138 4.27 -8.38 -10.03
C GLY A 138 2.81 -8.31 -10.44
N THR A 139 2.03 -9.20 -9.87
CA THR A 139 0.60 -9.30 -10.13
C THR A 139 -0.19 -9.52 -8.86
N ALA A 140 -1.40 -8.94 -8.81
CA ALA A 140 -2.41 -9.23 -7.79
C ALA A 140 -3.40 -10.32 -8.26
N GLU A 141 -3.25 -10.85 -9.48
CA GLU A 141 -4.05 -11.97 -9.90
C GLU A 141 -3.58 -13.27 -9.25
N ALA A 142 -4.52 -14.16 -8.91
CA ALA A 142 -4.16 -15.52 -8.51
C ALA A 142 -3.27 -16.16 -9.59
N PRO A 143 -2.29 -17.00 -9.23
CA PRO A 143 -1.38 -17.60 -10.20
C PRO A 143 -2.07 -18.26 -11.39
N THR A 144 -3.25 -18.81 -11.14
CA THR A 144 -4.15 -19.40 -12.15
C THR A 144 -5.57 -19.50 -11.60
N GLY A 145 -6.56 -19.49 -12.52
CA GLY A 145 -7.94 -19.86 -12.20
C GLY A 145 -8.15 -21.38 -12.05
N ASP A 146 -7.22 -22.19 -12.55
CA ASP A 146 -7.21 -23.64 -12.39
C ASP A 146 -6.58 -24.03 -11.05
N ARG A 147 -7.42 -24.26 -10.05
CA ARG A 147 -7.00 -24.59 -8.68
C ARG A 147 -6.67 -26.06 -8.46
N THR A 148 -6.24 -26.77 -9.50
CA THR A 148 -5.68 -28.12 -9.40
C THR A 148 -4.17 -28.08 -9.16
N VAL A 149 -3.59 -29.21 -8.71
CA VAL A 149 -2.13 -29.34 -8.60
C VAL A 149 -1.47 -29.09 -9.96
N ALA A 150 -2.02 -29.65 -11.05
CA ALA A 150 -1.47 -29.46 -12.39
C ALA A 150 -1.55 -28.01 -12.88
N GLY A 151 -2.66 -27.30 -12.57
CA GLY A 151 -2.81 -25.87 -12.86
C GLY A 151 -1.74 -25.02 -12.18
N TYR A 152 -1.48 -25.28 -10.90
CA TYR A 152 -0.44 -24.56 -10.15
C TYR A 152 0.98 -24.93 -10.58
N GLN A 153 1.24 -26.18 -10.99
CA GLN A 153 2.53 -26.57 -11.60
C GLN A 153 2.81 -25.76 -12.88
N LYS A 154 1.81 -25.64 -13.75
CA LYS A 154 1.92 -24.83 -14.98
C LYS A 154 2.15 -23.35 -14.66
N ALA A 155 1.37 -22.78 -13.74
CA ALA A 155 1.52 -21.39 -13.33
C ALA A 155 2.90 -21.11 -12.71
N ALA A 156 3.39 -21.97 -11.84
CA ALA A 156 4.72 -21.85 -11.24
C ALA A 156 5.84 -21.88 -12.30
N ALA A 157 5.71 -22.70 -13.34
CA ALA A 157 6.65 -22.70 -14.45
C ALA A 157 6.64 -21.38 -15.23
N GLU A 158 5.46 -20.77 -15.48
CA GLU A 158 5.35 -19.43 -16.10
C GLU A 158 6.03 -18.38 -15.20
N PHE A 159 5.72 -18.35 -13.90
CA PHE A 159 6.34 -17.40 -12.95
C PHE A 159 7.87 -17.56 -12.86
N ASN A 160 8.38 -18.79 -12.87
CA ASN A 160 9.82 -19.04 -12.88
C ASN A 160 10.48 -18.47 -14.15
N ALA A 161 9.86 -18.62 -15.31
CA ALA A 161 10.36 -18.08 -16.57
C ALA A 161 10.35 -16.55 -16.57
N TRP A 162 9.24 -15.91 -16.18
CA TRP A 162 9.15 -14.45 -16.06
C TRP A 162 10.09 -13.90 -15.00
N GLY A 163 10.22 -14.59 -13.86
CA GLY A 163 11.11 -14.20 -12.79
C GLY A 163 12.59 -14.27 -13.18
N ALA A 164 12.98 -15.27 -13.98
CA ALA A 164 14.32 -15.36 -14.53
C ALA A 164 14.62 -14.18 -15.49
N ALA A 165 13.67 -13.82 -16.36
CA ALA A 165 13.79 -12.66 -17.24
C ALA A 165 13.89 -11.34 -16.46
N ALA A 166 13.03 -11.15 -15.44
CA ALA A 166 13.08 -9.98 -14.57
C ALA A 166 14.43 -9.88 -13.82
N THR A 167 14.92 -11.01 -13.28
CA THR A 167 16.21 -11.08 -12.57
C THR A 167 17.38 -10.72 -13.47
N ALA A 168 17.37 -11.14 -14.73
CA ALA A 168 18.40 -10.77 -15.72
C ALA A 168 18.49 -9.25 -15.93
N ARG A 169 17.42 -8.51 -15.62
CA ARG A 169 17.34 -7.04 -15.68
C ARG A 169 17.44 -6.37 -14.30
N GLY A 170 17.83 -7.12 -13.27
CA GLY A 170 17.96 -6.58 -11.90
C GLY A 170 16.66 -6.35 -11.16
N LEU A 171 15.54 -6.84 -11.69
CA LEU A 171 14.21 -6.73 -11.11
C LEU A 171 13.81 -8.01 -10.37
N LYS A 172 12.90 -7.89 -9.40
CA LYS A 172 12.22 -9.02 -8.76
C LYS A 172 10.84 -9.21 -9.37
N LEU A 173 10.47 -10.46 -9.66
CA LEU A 173 9.08 -10.78 -9.97
C LEU A 173 8.37 -11.21 -8.69
N TYR A 174 7.15 -10.69 -8.43
CA TYR A 174 6.37 -11.10 -7.27
C TYR A 174 4.91 -11.43 -7.60
N GLN A 175 4.31 -12.27 -6.73
CA GLN A 175 2.89 -12.52 -6.71
C GLN A 175 2.32 -11.99 -5.38
N HIS A 176 1.23 -11.23 -5.47
CA HIS A 176 0.45 -10.74 -4.36
C HIS A 176 -0.71 -11.69 -4.07
N ASN A 177 -0.90 -12.07 -2.81
CA ASN A 177 -1.99 -12.95 -2.43
C ASN A 177 -3.28 -12.22 -2.09
N HIS A 178 -4.39 -12.89 -2.44
CA HIS A 178 -5.68 -12.72 -1.79
C HIS A 178 -5.96 -13.89 -0.84
N THR A 179 -7.20 -13.99 -0.34
CA THR A 179 -7.63 -15.07 0.56
C THR A 179 -7.65 -16.44 -0.13
N ILE A 180 -7.93 -16.46 -1.43
CA ILE A 180 -8.18 -17.71 -2.18
C ILE A 180 -6.92 -18.55 -2.38
N GLU A 181 -5.73 -17.95 -2.43
CA GLU A 181 -4.46 -18.65 -2.57
C GLU A 181 -4.17 -19.55 -1.37
N PHE A 182 -4.76 -19.27 -0.21
CA PHE A 182 -4.65 -20.12 0.98
C PHE A 182 -5.64 -21.29 0.99
N SER A 183 -6.52 -21.42 -0.02
CA SER A 183 -7.40 -22.57 -0.15
C SER A 183 -6.63 -23.84 -0.53
N PHE A 184 -7.35 -24.96 -0.56
CA PHE A 184 -6.78 -26.24 -0.96
C PHE A 184 -7.04 -26.53 -2.43
N ALA A 185 -6.17 -27.36 -3.03
CA ALA A 185 -6.34 -27.82 -4.41
C ALA A 185 -7.66 -28.60 -4.55
N THR A 186 -8.36 -28.39 -5.68
CA THR A 186 -9.68 -29.00 -5.91
C THR A 186 -9.61 -30.51 -6.15
N ASP A 187 -8.48 -31.00 -6.66
CA ASP A 187 -8.16 -32.42 -6.90
C ASP A 187 -7.37 -33.07 -5.74
N ARG A 188 -6.82 -32.25 -4.82
CA ARG A 188 -6.03 -32.69 -3.66
C ARG A 188 -6.36 -31.82 -2.44
N PRO A 189 -7.44 -32.14 -1.69
CA PRO A 189 -7.90 -31.32 -0.56
C PRO A 189 -6.92 -31.25 0.64
N ASP A 190 -5.87 -32.04 0.63
CA ASP A 190 -4.76 -32.04 1.58
C ASP A 190 -3.61 -31.09 1.19
N VAL A 191 -3.63 -30.52 -0.03
CA VAL A 191 -2.58 -29.65 -0.57
C VAL A 191 -3.07 -28.20 -0.58
N ARG A 192 -2.45 -27.35 0.25
CA ARG A 192 -2.71 -25.91 0.25
C ARG A 192 -2.03 -25.26 -0.97
N LEU A 193 -2.78 -24.47 -1.71
CA LEU A 193 -2.29 -23.88 -2.97
C LEU A 193 -1.14 -22.89 -2.74
N TYR A 194 -1.16 -22.14 -1.63
CA TYR A 194 -0.07 -21.23 -1.29
C TYR A 194 1.25 -21.97 -1.00
N ASP A 195 1.17 -23.08 -0.25
CA ASP A 195 2.33 -23.94 0.04
C ASP A 195 2.89 -24.53 -1.25
N LEU A 196 1.99 -25.03 -2.10
CA LEU A 196 2.35 -25.61 -3.40
C LEU A 196 3.04 -24.58 -4.31
N PHE A 197 2.51 -23.35 -4.40
CA PHE A 197 3.11 -22.30 -5.21
C PHE A 197 4.49 -21.89 -4.67
N LEU A 198 4.62 -21.78 -3.34
CA LEU A 198 5.88 -21.46 -2.67
C LEU A 198 6.95 -22.54 -2.93
N GLU A 199 6.56 -23.82 -2.92
CA GLU A 199 7.43 -24.96 -3.18
C GLU A 199 7.87 -25.06 -4.65
N LEU A 200 6.94 -24.86 -5.58
CA LEU A 200 7.19 -25.01 -7.01
C LEU A 200 7.93 -23.82 -7.65
N THR A 201 7.96 -22.66 -6.99
CA THR A 201 8.62 -21.47 -7.53
C THR A 201 10.03 -21.32 -7.01
N ASP A 202 10.97 -21.01 -7.92
CA ASP A 202 12.39 -20.82 -7.61
C ASP A 202 12.61 -19.58 -6.74
N PRO A 203 13.17 -19.69 -5.52
CA PRO A 203 13.39 -18.57 -4.62
C PRO A 203 14.39 -17.52 -5.13
N ARG A 204 15.13 -17.81 -6.20
CA ARG A 204 16.03 -16.84 -6.86
C ARG A 204 15.26 -15.87 -7.76
N PHE A 205 14.13 -16.29 -8.28
CA PHE A 205 13.41 -15.61 -9.35
C PHE A 205 12.03 -15.09 -8.92
N VAL A 206 11.30 -15.82 -8.08
CA VAL A 206 9.93 -15.51 -7.70
C VAL A 206 9.87 -15.09 -6.25
N TYR A 207 9.27 -13.95 -6.00
CA TYR A 207 9.04 -13.36 -4.69
C TYR A 207 7.54 -13.31 -4.39
N LEU A 208 7.20 -12.99 -3.15
CA LEU A 208 5.83 -12.91 -2.69
C LEU A 208 5.62 -11.56 -2.00
N GLU A 209 4.56 -10.89 -2.35
CA GLU A 209 4.04 -9.76 -1.60
C GLU A 209 2.89 -10.26 -0.73
N MET A 210 3.06 -10.28 0.58
CA MET A 210 1.98 -10.74 1.44
C MET A 210 1.05 -9.58 1.78
N ASP A 211 -0.19 -9.66 1.30
CA ASP A 211 -1.29 -8.87 1.86
C ASP A 211 -1.72 -9.49 3.18
N LEU A 212 -1.55 -8.72 4.25
CA LEU A 212 -1.80 -9.22 5.61
C LEU A 212 -3.29 -9.42 5.90
N LEU A 213 -4.17 -8.54 5.40
CA LEU A 213 -5.61 -8.72 5.59
C LEU A 213 -6.09 -10.03 4.95
N TRP A 214 -5.71 -10.23 3.69
CA TRP A 214 -6.12 -11.42 2.96
C TRP A 214 -5.46 -12.70 3.48
N ALA A 215 -4.23 -12.61 3.98
CA ALA A 215 -3.58 -13.75 4.63
C ALA A 215 -4.25 -14.14 5.96
N TYR A 216 -4.63 -13.16 6.79
CA TYR A 216 -5.43 -13.41 7.98
C TYR A 216 -6.85 -13.89 7.63
N GLY A 217 -7.43 -13.39 6.54
CA GLY A 217 -8.67 -13.92 5.97
C GLY A 217 -8.55 -15.38 5.57
N GLY A 218 -7.44 -15.73 4.91
CA GLY A 218 -7.09 -17.10 4.57
C GLY A 218 -6.95 -18.00 5.79
N ALA A 219 -6.27 -17.51 6.84
CA ALA A 219 -6.10 -18.27 8.09
C ALA A 219 -7.43 -18.53 8.82
N ARG A 220 -8.39 -17.62 8.72
CA ARG A 220 -9.74 -17.84 9.26
C ARG A 220 -10.57 -18.81 8.43
N LYS A 221 -10.49 -18.69 7.09
CA LYS A 221 -11.32 -19.46 6.15
C LYS A 221 -10.77 -20.87 5.92
N TYR A 222 -9.46 -21.01 5.91
CA TYR A 222 -8.71 -22.23 5.64
C TYR A 222 -7.64 -22.43 6.73
N PRO A 223 -8.03 -22.82 7.96
CA PRO A 223 -7.14 -22.81 9.13
C PRO A 223 -5.94 -23.75 8.97
N GLY A 224 -4.98 -23.63 9.90
CA GLY A 224 -3.80 -24.47 9.98
C GLY A 224 -2.48 -23.76 9.66
N PHE A 225 -2.46 -22.42 9.56
CA PHE A 225 -1.24 -21.62 9.41
C PHE A 225 -1.36 -20.26 10.11
N ARG A 226 -0.23 -19.60 10.31
CA ARG A 226 -0.15 -18.20 10.71
C ARG A 226 0.66 -17.43 9.66
N PRO A 227 0.21 -16.24 9.20
CA PRO A 227 0.91 -15.48 8.16
C PRO A 227 2.38 -15.20 8.48
N VAL A 228 2.71 -14.90 9.74
CA VAL A 228 4.08 -14.60 10.17
C VAL A 228 5.03 -15.80 10.05
N ASP A 229 4.51 -17.02 10.14
CA ASP A 229 5.35 -18.23 10.05
C ASP A 229 5.92 -18.42 8.64
N TYR A 230 5.12 -18.13 7.61
CA TYR A 230 5.61 -18.13 6.22
C TYR A 230 6.77 -17.16 6.02
N VAL A 231 6.60 -15.92 6.52
CA VAL A 231 7.64 -14.89 6.36
C VAL A 231 8.92 -15.26 7.11
N ASN A 232 8.80 -15.77 8.33
CA ASN A 232 9.94 -16.15 9.14
C ASN A 232 10.66 -17.42 8.65
N ALA A 233 9.92 -18.34 8.01
CA ALA A 233 10.50 -19.53 7.38
C ALA A 233 11.23 -19.19 6.07
N HIS A 234 10.69 -18.24 5.30
CA HIS A 234 11.19 -17.87 3.98
C HIS A 234 11.48 -16.36 3.85
N PRO A 235 12.30 -15.75 4.74
CA PRO A 235 12.40 -14.29 4.85
C PRO A 235 12.93 -13.61 3.59
N ASN A 236 13.62 -14.31 2.72
CA ASN A 236 14.14 -13.76 1.46
C ASN A 236 13.10 -13.74 0.33
N ARG A 237 11.96 -14.43 0.52
CA ARG A 237 10.88 -14.47 -0.48
C ARG A 237 9.93 -13.26 -0.39
N TYR A 238 9.95 -12.51 0.73
CA TYR A 238 9.02 -11.42 0.99
C TYR A 238 9.76 -10.08 1.03
N PRO A 239 9.79 -9.31 -0.07
CA PRO A 239 10.39 -7.97 -0.07
C PRO A 239 9.49 -6.91 0.56
N MET A 240 8.17 -7.11 0.55
CA MET A 240 7.17 -6.12 0.92
C MET A 240 5.86 -6.75 1.38
N PHE A 241 5.04 -5.93 2.05
CA PHE A 241 3.72 -6.30 2.57
C PHE A 241 2.68 -5.27 2.19
N HIS A 242 1.46 -5.72 1.86
CA HIS A 242 0.30 -4.84 1.97
C HIS A 242 -0.21 -4.81 3.41
N VAL A 243 -0.30 -3.60 3.94
CA VAL A 243 -0.77 -3.31 5.30
C VAL A 243 -2.22 -2.81 5.16
N LYS A 244 -3.13 -3.76 5.06
CA LYS A 244 -4.57 -3.58 4.85
C LYS A 244 -5.32 -4.08 6.07
N ASP A 245 -6.16 -3.26 6.70
CA ASP A 245 -6.85 -3.60 7.94
C ASP A 245 -8.31 -3.98 7.71
N GLY A 246 -8.90 -4.72 8.64
CA GLY A 246 -10.27 -5.22 8.47
C GLY A 246 -10.97 -5.62 9.74
N ILE A 247 -12.31 -5.57 9.66
CA ILE A 247 -13.22 -6.06 10.69
C ILE A 247 -13.62 -7.50 10.34
N PRO A 248 -13.43 -8.47 11.25
CA PRO A 248 -13.78 -9.85 10.98
C PRO A 248 -15.30 -10.00 10.75
N LEU A 249 -15.68 -10.68 9.67
CA LEU A 249 -17.07 -11.04 9.43
C LEU A 249 -17.51 -12.13 10.41
N PRO A 250 -18.79 -12.15 10.83
CA PRO A 250 -19.30 -13.19 11.74
C PRO A 250 -19.05 -14.60 11.20
N ASP A 251 -19.35 -14.83 9.91
CA ASP A 251 -19.07 -16.10 9.23
C ASP A 251 -17.69 -16.01 8.53
N PRO A 252 -16.70 -16.83 8.94
CA PRO A 252 -15.40 -16.89 8.28
C PRO A 252 -15.46 -17.32 6.80
N GLN A 253 -16.53 -17.97 6.38
CA GLN A 253 -16.71 -18.41 4.99
C GLN A 253 -17.26 -17.31 4.09
N GLN A 254 -17.81 -16.23 4.65
CA GLN A 254 -18.35 -15.11 3.89
C GLN A 254 -17.24 -14.28 3.27
N GLY A 255 -17.30 -14.06 1.95
CA GLY A 255 -16.36 -13.22 1.21
C GLY A 255 -14.90 -13.59 1.48
N ASN A 256 -14.09 -12.62 1.89
CA ASN A 256 -12.70 -12.80 2.29
C ASN A 256 -12.51 -12.87 3.82
N SER A 257 -13.55 -13.22 4.58
CA SER A 257 -13.58 -13.32 6.06
C SER A 257 -13.49 -11.98 6.80
N TYR A 258 -13.16 -10.90 6.14
CA TYR A 258 -13.04 -9.55 6.70
C TYR A 258 -13.72 -8.51 5.82
N LEU A 259 -14.22 -7.46 6.45
CA LEU A 259 -14.59 -6.19 5.82
C LEU A 259 -13.38 -5.27 5.87
N ASP A 260 -12.90 -4.81 4.70
CA ASP A 260 -11.79 -3.89 4.56
C ASP A 260 -12.13 -2.50 5.13
N VAL A 261 -11.25 -1.96 5.99
CA VAL A 261 -11.40 -0.66 6.65
C VAL A 261 -10.05 0.08 6.73
N GLU A 262 -10.08 1.34 7.18
CA GLU A 262 -8.87 2.13 7.40
C GLU A 262 -7.93 1.44 8.40
N PHE A 263 -6.63 1.54 8.17
CA PHE A 263 -5.64 1.01 9.10
C PHE A 263 -5.83 1.58 10.52
N GLY A 264 -5.83 0.70 11.49
CA GLY A 264 -6.08 0.99 12.91
C GLY A 264 -7.55 1.19 13.28
N ALA A 265 -8.48 0.92 12.35
CA ALA A 265 -9.91 0.81 12.61
C ALA A 265 -10.41 -0.65 12.59
N GLY A 266 -9.54 -1.58 12.22
CA GLY A 266 -9.81 -3.01 12.15
C GLY A 266 -9.21 -3.79 13.33
N PHE A 267 -9.10 -5.09 13.13
CA PHE A 267 -8.71 -6.07 14.15
C PHE A 267 -7.56 -6.99 13.72
N ILE A 268 -6.86 -6.66 12.63
CA ILE A 268 -5.67 -7.43 12.25
C ILE A 268 -4.61 -7.23 13.32
N PRO A 269 -4.00 -8.30 13.88
CA PRO A 269 -3.09 -8.22 15.02
C PRO A 269 -1.70 -7.72 14.60
N TYR A 270 -1.62 -6.50 14.08
CA TYR A 270 -0.39 -5.91 13.54
C TYR A 270 0.73 -5.82 14.54
N THR A 271 0.42 -5.48 15.79
CA THR A 271 1.44 -5.42 16.86
C THR A 271 2.12 -6.77 17.02
N ASP A 272 1.34 -7.85 17.12
CA ASP A 272 1.86 -9.21 17.31
C ASP A 272 2.63 -9.67 16.06
N PHE A 273 2.09 -9.40 14.87
CA PHE A 273 2.75 -9.73 13.61
C PHE A 273 4.11 -9.06 13.50
N PHE A 274 4.18 -7.74 13.70
CA PHE A 274 5.44 -7.01 13.57
C PHE A 274 6.44 -7.29 14.69
N LEU A 275 5.99 -7.62 15.90
CA LEU A 275 6.87 -8.07 16.98
C LEU A 275 7.49 -9.44 16.67
N ALA A 276 6.74 -10.33 16.05
CA ALA A 276 7.20 -11.67 15.67
C ALA A 276 8.07 -11.68 14.40
N LEU A 277 8.04 -10.61 13.58
CA LEU A 277 8.89 -10.51 12.39
C LEU A 277 10.37 -10.36 12.76
N LYS A 278 11.21 -11.17 12.11
CA LYS A 278 12.67 -11.01 12.11
C LYS A 278 13.08 -9.91 11.12
N ASN A 279 14.03 -9.04 11.49
CA ASN A 279 14.63 -8.03 10.59
C ASN A 279 13.63 -7.08 9.89
N ARG A 280 12.72 -6.48 10.63
CA ARG A 280 11.65 -5.59 10.14
C ARG A 280 12.11 -4.47 9.19
N ASN A 281 13.32 -3.94 9.37
CA ASN A 281 13.82 -2.81 8.58
C ASN A 281 14.11 -3.14 7.11
N ARG A 282 14.04 -4.41 6.71
CA ARG A 282 14.29 -4.87 5.35
C ARG A 282 13.08 -4.84 4.42
N PHE A 283 11.87 -4.74 4.98
CA PHE A 283 10.62 -4.83 4.22
C PHE A 283 10.08 -3.45 3.90
N ALA A 284 9.39 -3.32 2.77
CA ALA A 284 8.49 -2.21 2.51
C ALA A 284 7.09 -2.53 3.07
N TYR A 285 6.38 -1.50 3.51
CA TYR A 285 5.06 -1.60 4.14
C TYR A 285 4.10 -0.68 3.40
N LEU A 286 3.31 -1.24 2.51
CA LEU A 286 2.42 -0.50 1.61
C LEU A 286 1.01 -0.48 2.17
N TRP A 287 0.54 0.69 2.57
CA TRP A 287 -0.86 0.81 2.90
C TRP A 287 -1.72 0.57 1.66
N GLU A 288 -2.74 -0.25 1.83
CA GLU A 288 -3.81 -0.42 0.84
C GLU A 288 -5.16 -0.51 1.53
N GLN A 289 -6.20 0.02 0.87
CA GLN A 289 -7.59 -0.12 1.24
C GLN A 289 -8.47 -0.06 -0.02
N ASP A 290 -9.15 -1.16 -0.35
CA ASP A 290 -9.98 -1.24 -1.56
C ASP A 290 -11.20 -0.32 -1.48
N SER A 291 -11.75 -0.16 -0.27
CA SER A 291 -12.92 0.67 0.03
C SER A 291 -12.59 2.16 0.23
N ALA A 292 -11.32 2.57 0.15
CA ALA A 292 -10.88 3.94 0.43
C ALA A 292 -11.64 5.04 -0.33
N PRO A 293 -12.05 4.86 -1.60
CA PRO A 293 -12.86 5.87 -2.31
C PRO A 293 -14.17 6.21 -1.61
N ASN A 294 -14.72 5.29 -0.82
CA ASN A 294 -15.99 5.43 -0.10
C ASN A 294 -15.82 5.84 1.37
N ALA A 295 -14.60 6.14 1.82
CA ALA A 295 -14.32 6.51 3.21
C ALA A 295 -15.10 7.77 3.61
N GLN A 296 -15.83 7.69 4.76
CA GLN A 296 -16.72 8.74 5.25
C GLN A 296 -16.07 9.68 6.29
N PRO A 297 -15.11 9.24 7.14
CA PRO A 297 -14.49 10.13 8.11
C PRO A 297 -13.85 11.37 7.46
N ASN A 298 -13.89 12.50 8.17
CA ASN A 298 -13.37 13.77 7.66
C ASN A 298 -11.82 13.83 7.69
N PRO A 299 -11.10 14.26 6.63
CA PRO A 299 -11.62 14.51 5.28
C PRO A 299 -12.03 13.20 4.58
N PRO A 300 -13.20 13.17 3.89
CA PRO A 300 -13.72 11.95 3.28
C PRO A 300 -12.95 11.54 2.02
N GLY A 301 -13.16 10.30 1.58
CA GLY A 301 -12.59 9.72 0.36
C GLY A 301 -11.16 9.21 0.54
N SER A 302 -10.59 8.74 -0.54
CA SER A 302 -9.37 7.94 -0.54
C SER A 302 -8.13 8.68 -0.01
N LEU A 303 -7.93 9.96 -0.35
CA LEU A 303 -6.80 10.74 0.19
C LEU A 303 -6.96 11.04 1.69
N GLY A 304 -8.19 11.24 2.17
CA GLY A 304 -8.46 11.37 3.59
C GLY A 304 -8.14 10.07 4.36
N ALA A 305 -8.58 8.93 3.82
CA ALA A 305 -8.25 7.61 4.36
C ALA A 305 -6.74 7.36 4.37
N ALA A 306 -6.04 7.71 3.27
CA ALA A 306 -4.60 7.60 3.17
C ALA A 306 -3.87 8.40 4.25
N ALA A 307 -4.27 9.66 4.48
CA ALA A 307 -3.65 10.52 5.49
C ALA A 307 -3.86 9.97 6.92
N ARG A 308 -5.07 9.52 7.25
CA ARG A 308 -5.36 8.95 8.57
C ARG A 308 -4.63 7.62 8.80
N SER A 309 -4.64 6.75 7.80
CA SER A 309 -3.95 5.46 7.85
C SER A 309 -2.43 5.64 7.96
N TYR A 310 -1.84 6.58 7.20
CA TYR A 310 -0.42 6.95 7.33
C TYR A 310 -0.08 7.39 8.76
N GLY A 311 -0.89 8.26 9.36
CA GLY A 311 -0.71 8.71 10.74
C GLY A 311 -0.69 7.55 11.71
N ARG A 312 -1.70 6.66 11.65
CA ARG A 312 -1.82 5.49 12.53
C ARG A 312 -0.68 4.48 12.32
N MET A 313 -0.27 4.22 11.07
CA MET A 313 0.91 3.38 10.79
C MET A 313 2.19 3.99 11.37
N SER A 314 2.37 5.31 11.20
CA SER A 314 3.56 6.02 11.71
C SER A 314 3.62 6.04 13.23
N ASP A 315 2.49 5.91 13.90
CA ASP A 315 2.36 5.92 15.36
C ASP A 315 2.29 4.55 16.01
N LEU A 316 2.32 3.49 15.21
CA LEU A 316 2.38 2.13 15.74
C LEU A 316 3.72 1.87 16.45
N ARG A 317 3.66 1.67 17.77
CA ARG A 317 4.83 1.51 18.66
C ARG A 317 4.87 0.13 19.27
N ARG A 318 6.05 -0.23 19.78
CA ARG A 318 6.16 -1.36 20.70
C ARG A 318 5.28 -1.10 21.92
N PRO A 319 4.60 -2.12 22.45
CA PRO A 319 3.96 -2.04 23.77
C PRO A 319 4.96 -1.59 24.84
N ALA A 320 4.45 -0.99 25.89
CA ALA A 320 5.25 -0.58 27.06
C ALA A 320 5.80 -1.80 27.79
#